data_d5761be0300d397530d215461ad5817a
#
_entry.id   d5761be0300d397530d215461ad5817a
#
_cell.length_a   1.000
_cell.length_b   1.000
_cell.length_c   1.000
_cell.angle_alpha   90.00
_cell.angle_beta   90.00
_cell.angle_gamma   90.00
#
_symmetry.space_group_name_H-M   'P 1'
#
loop_
_entity.id
_entity.type
_entity.pdbx_description
1 polymer ?
#
loop_
_entity_poly.entity_id
_entity_poly.type
_entity_poly.pdbx_seq_one_letter_code
_entity_poly.pdbx_strand_id
1 'polypeptide(L)'
;MNPTHTSDSRRINLALQGGGSHGAFTWGVLDALLEDGRIDIEGISGTSAGAMNAVALAHGLAQAADKPGADPREAARAALAHFWNGIVDMGAVSSSISQAQRAPFDLLFGGLGSLSGGNSPAQLWTDAMTSFWAGSVSPYQSNPFDINPLMKFLESQIDFERLAAHKGTRVFVVATCVQTGKAEVFSGKRLTASAVMASACLPMVFRAVEIEGHHYWDGGYSGNPAIHPLIYQCESRDVLLVQLNPIKRDKLPTSAAEIMDRTSEITFNGALIAEMRAIAFVKRLLADGKLDPARYKNVLMHRIDGGEVLEEYHASTKSSTDGKLILALRDLGIQCTQQWLGKHYKSFGVADTVNIARDYLDDLRMPVQEARNGASPVTPG
;
A
#
# COMPACT_ATOMS: atom_id res chain seq x y z
N MET A 1 9.39 21.23 -25.48
CA MET A 1 10.57 20.37 -25.56
C MET A 1 10.26 19.14 -24.73
N ASN A 2 10.23 17.96 -25.33
CA ASN A 2 10.06 16.72 -24.57
C ASN A 2 11.23 16.59 -23.58
N PRO A 3 11.00 16.17 -22.32
CA PRO A 3 12.08 15.84 -21.43
C PRO A 3 12.95 14.79 -22.11
N THR A 4 14.24 15.03 -22.15
CA THR A 4 15.23 14.10 -22.70
C THR A 4 15.17 12.81 -21.87
N HIS A 5 14.46 11.78 -22.39
CA HIS A 5 14.65 10.42 -21.92
C HIS A 5 16.13 10.07 -22.12
N THR A 6 16.87 9.95 -21.05
CA THR A 6 18.21 9.37 -21.12
C THR A 6 18.04 7.94 -21.66
N SER A 7 18.93 7.52 -22.54
CA SER A 7 18.86 6.20 -23.23
C SER A 7 18.82 4.98 -22.30
N ASP A 8 18.88 5.18 -20.98
CA ASP A 8 18.88 4.14 -19.95
C ASP A 8 17.68 4.22 -18.98
N SER A 9 16.64 5.06 -19.28
CA SER A 9 15.43 5.14 -18.44
C SER A 9 14.60 3.87 -18.56
N ARG A 10 14.12 3.36 -17.41
CA ARG A 10 13.24 2.18 -17.32
C ARG A 10 11.83 2.59 -16.92
N ARG A 11 10.85 2.20 -17.75
CA ARG A 11 9.44 2.44 -17.46
C ARG A 11 8.88 1.29 -16.66
N ILE A 12 8.31 1.59 -15.47
CA ILE A 12 7.75 0.60 -14.54
C ILE A 12 6.39 1.01 -14.00
N ASN A 13 5.70 0.07 -13.39
CA ASN A 13 4.51 0.29 -12.60
C ASN A 13 4.81 0.10 -11.11
N LEU A 14 4.12 0.84 -10.26
CA LEU A 14 4.23 0.76 -8.81
C LEU A 14 2.95 0.16 -8.20
N ALA A 15 3.12 -0.76 -7.28
CA ALA A 15 2.06 -1.38 -6.49
C ALA A 15 2.32 -1.08 -5.01
N LEU A 16 1.53 -0.17 -4.39
CA LEU A 16 1.79 0.41 -3.08
C LEU A 16 0.82 -0.14 -2.04
N GLN A 17 1.32 -0.92 -1.07
CA GLN A 17 0.50 -1.43 0.03
C GLN A 17 0.02 -0.31 0.95
N GLY A 18 -1.16 -0.53 1.53
CA GLY A 18 -1.65 0.18 2.69
C GLY A 18 -1.02 -0.33 3.98
N GLY A 19 -0.92 0.55 4.96
CA GLY A 19 -0.31 0.25 6.25
C GLY A 19 -0.27 1.44 7.21
N GLY A 20 -1.18 2.39 7.08
CA GLY A 20 -1.23 3.57 7.95
C GLY A 20 0.08 4.36 7.90
N SER A 21 0.62 4.72 9.07
CA SER A 21 1.85 5.52 9.19
C SER A 21 3.10 4.81 8.64
N HIS A 22 3.07 3.46 8.50
CA HIS A 22 4.12 2.74 7.78
C HIS A 22 4.19 3.12 6.30
N GLY A 23 3.17 3.77 5.75
CA GLY A 23 3.22 4.42 4.43
C GLY A 23 4.33 5.47 4.29
N ALA A 24 4.92 5.95 5.40
CA ALA A 24 6.12 6.80 5.38
C ALA A 24 7.36 6.05 4.85
N PHE A 25 7.44 4.73 5.06
CA PHE A 25 8.43 3.90 4.36
C PHE A 25 8.24 3.99 2.84
N THR A 26 6.99 3.88 2.37
CA THR A 26 6.66 4.06 0.95
C THR A 26 7.06 5.45 0.45
N TRP A 27 6.83 6.52 1.24
CA TRP A 27 7.34 7.84 0.91
C TRP A 27 8.85 7.83 0.67
N GLY A 28 9.64 7.22 1.57
CA GLY A 28 11.09 7.10 1.39
C GLY A 28 11.49 6.32 0.14
N VAL A 29 10.76 5.23 -0.16
CA VAL A 29 10.96 4.47 -1.40
C VAL A 29 10.73 5.34 -2.63
N LEU A 30 9.61 6.04 -2.68
CA LEU A 30 9.25 6.91 -3.81
C LEU A 30 10.22 8.08 -3.96
N ASP A 31 10.64 8.69 -2.86
CA ASP A 31 11.62 9.78 -2.85
C ASP A 31 12.94 9.34 -3.47
N ALA A 32 13.47 8.18 -3.07
CA ALA A 32 14.71 7.63 -3.61
C ALA A 32 14.61 7.19 -5.08
N LEU A 33 13.45 6.65 -5.51
CA LEU A 33 13.22 6.31 -6.92
C LEU A 33 13.19 7.56 -7.81
N LEU A 34 12.57 8.64 -7.32
CA LEU A 34 12.51 9.93 -8.04
C LEU A 34 13.88 10.60 -8.08
N GLU A 35 14.65 10.55 -6.99
CA GLU A 35 16.02 11.10 -6.90
C GLU A 35 16.98 10.38 -7.84
N ASP A 36 16.91 9.05 -7.95
CA ASP A 36 17.72 8.25 -8.86
C ASP A 36 17.57 8.69 -10.32
N GLY A 37 16.38 9.11 -10.72
CA GLY A 37 16.12 9.75 -12.01
C GLY A 37 16.11 8.83 -13.22
N ARG A 38 16.46 7.55 -13.08
CA ARG A 38 16.48 6.55 -14.17
C ARG A 38 15.18 5.78 -14.33
N ILE A 39 14.21 6.04 -13.46
CA ILE A 39 12.91 5.34 -13.45
C ILE A 39 11.82 6.28 -13.93
N ASP A 40 11.02 5.79 -14.88
CA ASP A 40 9.81 6.42 -15.39
C ASP A 40 8.59 5.64 -14.90
N ILE A 41 7.69 6.29 -14.17
CA ILE A 41 6.54 5.66 -13.53
C ILE A 41 5.33 5.80 -14.45
N GLU A 42 4.89 4.67 -15.04
CA GLU A 42 3.73 4.64 -15.94
C GLU A 42 2.41 4.58 -15.18
N GLY A 43 2.33 3.68 -14.20
CA GLY A 43 1.12 3.48 -13.41
C GLY A 43 1.41 3.24 -11.95
N ILE A 44 0.50 3.67 -11.08
CA ILE A 44 0.58 3.45 -9.64
C ILE A 44 -0.77 2.89 -9.17
N SER A 45 -0.77 1.70 -8.59
CA SER A 45 -1.91 1.17 -7.85
C SER A 45 -1.62 1.26 -6.37
N GLY A 46 -2.52 1.87 -5.61
CA GLY A 46 -2.33 2.08 -4.18
C GLY A 46 -3.60 1.83 -3.37
N THR A 47 -3.40 1.42 -2.13
CA THR A 47 -4.47 1.17 -1.15
C THR A 47 -4.15 1.92 0.13
N SER A 48 -5.15 2.59 0.73
CA SER A 48 -5.00 3.30 2.01
C SER A 48 -3.83 4.31 1.98
N ALA A 49 -2.85 4.19 2.86
CA ALA A 49 -1.64 5.02 2.82
C ALA A 49 -0.88 4.92 1.47
N GLY A 50 -0.92 3.76 0.81
CA GLY A 50 -0.39 3.59 -0.55
C GLY A 50 -1.14 4.44 -1.58
N ALA A 51 -2.46 4.58 -1.45
CA ALA A 51 -3.28 5.46 -2.29
C ALA A 51 -2.92 6.94 -2.06
N MET A 52 -2.73 7.34 -0.80
CA MET A 52 -2.31 8.69 -0.45
C MET A 52 -0.95 9.04 -1.05
N ASN A 53 0.03 8.15 -0.94
CA ASN A 53 1.33 8.31 -1.59
C ASN A 53 1.19 8.42 -3.12
N ALA A 54 0.35 7.57 -3.74
CA ALA A 54 0.13 7.57 -5.18
C ALA A 54 -0.43 8.91 -5.68
N VAL A 55 -1.46 9.44 -5.00
CA VAL A 55 -2.07 10.72 -5.43
C VAL A 55 -1.15 11.91 -5.13
N ALA A 56 -0.39 11.91 -4.03
CA ALA A 56 0.56 12.96 -3.71
C ALA A 56 1.69 13.04 -4.76
N LEU A 57 2.29 11.89 -5.11
CA LEU A 57 3.31 11.80 -6.14
C LEU A 57 2.78 12.28 -7.49
N ALA A 58 1.67 11.72 -7.95
CA ALA A 58 1.09 12.04 -9.25
C ALA A 58 0.62 13.50 -9.35
N HIS A 59 0.14 14.07 -8.24
CA HIS A 59 -0.19 15.50 -8.15
C HIS A 59 1.03 16.39 -8.37
N GLY A 60 2.17 16.06 -7.74
CA GLY A 60 3.43 16.78 -7.96
C GLY A 60 3.90 16.73 -9.41
N LEU A 61 3.82 15.54 -10.03
CA LEU A 61 4.12 15.37 -11.47
C LEU A 61 3.20 16.24 -12.34
N ALA A 62 1.89 16.25 -12.05
CA ALA A 62 0.90 17.04 -12.77
C ALA A 62 1.11 18.55 -12.60
N GLN A 63 1.50 19.00 -11.40
CA GLN A 63 1.82 20.41 -11.16
C GLN A 63 3.02 20.89 -11.98
N ALA A 64 4.05 20.06 -12.11
CA ALA A 64 5.23 20.43 -12.89
C ALA A 64 4.94 20.50 -14.39
N ALA A 65 4.02 19.68 -14.90
CA ALA A 65 3.66 19.68 -16.32
C ALA A 65 3.11 21.04 -16.80
N ASP A 66 2.49 21.79 -15.89
CA ASP A 66 1.93 23.13 -16.17
C ASP A 66 2.93 24.28 -15.97
N LYS A 67 4.15 23.98 -15.48
CA LYS A 67 5.17 24.99 -15.16
C LYS A 67 6.40 24.83 -16.06
N PRO A 68 6.63 25.70 -17.05
CA PRO A 68 7.82 25.62 -17.89
C PRO A 68 9.12 25.65 -17.06
N GLY A 69 9.98 24.66 -17.27
CA GLY A 69 11.26 24.57 -16.59
C GLY A 69 11.25 23.90 -15.22
N ALA A 70 10.08 23.51 -14.70
CA ALA A 70 10.00 22.74 -13.47
C ALA A 70 10.48 21.30 -13.69
N ASP A 71 11.24 20.77 -12.73
CA ASP A 71 11.60 19.35 -12.71
C ASP A 71 10.40 18.55 -12.14
N PRO A 72 9.78 17.63 -12.92
CA PRO A 72 8.65 16.85 -12.45
C PRO A 72 8.97 15.94 -11.26
N ARG A 73 10.21 15.43 -11.19
CA ARG A 73 10.64 14.55 -10.10
C ARG A 73 10.77 15.33 -8.79
N GLU A 74 11.40 16.50 -8.83
CA GLU A 74 11.51 17.36 -7.67
C GLU A 74 10.13 17.87 -7.19
N ALA A 75 9.23 18.19 -8.10
CA ALA A 75 7.86 18.57 -7.74
C ALA A 75 7.10 17.41 -7.06
N ALA A 76 7.28 16.18 -7.53
CA ALA A 76 6.69 14.99 -6.90
C ALA A 76 7.30 14.71 -5.52
N ARG A 77 8.62 14.84 -5.35
CA ARG A 77 9.31 14.72 -4.05
C ARG A 77 8.80 15.78 -3.06
N ALA A 78 8.68 17.01 -3.51
CA ALA A 78 8.15 18.10 -2.69
C ALA A 78 6.68 17.87 -2.27
N ALA A 79 5.84 17.36 -3.17
CA ALA A 79 4.44 17.05 -2.87
C ALA A 79 4.31 15.91 -1.84
N LEU A 80 5.12 14.85 -1.95
CA LEU A 80 5.18 13.78 -0.96
C LEU A 80 5.63 14.30 0.42
N ALA A 81 6.70 15.09 0.46
CA ALA A 81 7.20 15.68 1.69
C ALA A 81 6.16 16.61 2.34
N HIS A 82 5.49 17.44 1.54
CA HIS A 82 4.44 18.33 2.04
C HIS A 82 3.26 17.57 2.63
N PHE A 83 2.83 16.49 1.95
CA PHE A 83 1.77 15.61 2.45
C PHE A 83 2.13 14.99 3.80
N TRP A 84 3.30 14.36 3.92
CA TRP A 84 3.69 13.68 5.16
C TRP A 84 4.00 14.64 6.31
N ASN A 85 4.58 15.82 6.03
CA ASN A 85 4.75 16.86 7.04
C ASN A 85 3.40 17.34 7.56
N GLY A 86 2.41 17.51 6.69
CA GLY A 86 1.05 17.85 7.12
C GLY A 86 0.39 16.79 8.00
N ILE A 87 0.67 15.49 7.77
CA ILE A 87 0.23 14.40 8.66
C ILE A 87 0.87 14.54 10.05
N VAL A 88 2.18 14.85 10.12
CA VAL A 88 2.90 15.10 11.38
C VAL A 88 2.32 16.30 12.11
N ASP A 89 2.08 17.41 11.41
CA ASP A 89 1.52 18.63 11.98
C ASP A 89 0.11 18.41 12.52
N MET A 90 -0.75 17.68 11.82
CA MET A 90 -2.07 17.30 12.31
C MET A 90 -1.97 16.46 13.60
N GLY A 91 -1.02 15.55 13.69
CA GLY A 91 -0.75 14.77 14.90
C GLY A 91 -0.29 15.63 16.06
N ALA A 92 0.60 16.57 15.82
CA ALA A 92 1.08 17.50 16.83
C ALA A 92 -0.04 18.40 17.35
N VAL A 93 -0.93 18.91 16.49
CA VAL A 93 -2.11 19.70 16.89
C VAL A 93 -3.07 18.84 17.72
N SER A 94 -3.33 17.60 17.33
CA SER A 94 -4.18 16.68 18.09
C SER A 94 -3.63 16.40 19.48
N SER A 95 -2.32 16.33 19.64
CA SER A 95 -1.69 16.11 20.96
C SER A 95 -1.89 17.27 21.94
N SER A 96 -2.19 18.46 21.45
CA SER A 96 -2.44 19.67 22.26
C SER A 96 -3.93 19.92 22.59
N ILE A 97 -4.85 19.15 22.01
CA ILE A 97 -6.29 19.26 22.25
C ILE A 97 -6.73 18.34 23.40
N SER A 98 -7.76 18.75 24.19
CA SER A 98 -8.26 17.97 25.34
C SER A 98 -8.69 16.55 24.98
N GLN A 99 -8.52 15.60 25.91
CA GLN A 99 -8.79 14.15 25.72
C GLN A 99 -10.16 13.83 25.10
N ALA A 100 -11.19 14.64 25.38
CA ALA A 100 -12.54 14.45 24.83
C ALA A 100 -12.63 14.76 23.31
N GLN A 101 -11.73 15.60 22.79
CA GLN A 101 -11.68 15.95 21.36
C GLN A 101 -10.68 15.08 20.58
N ARG A 102 -9.85 14.29 21.27
CA ARG A 102 -8.88 13.37 20.67
C ARG A 102 -9.52 12.08 20.15
N ALA A 103 -10.66 11.67 20.72
CA ALA A 103 -11.25 10.36 20.44
C ALA A 103 -11.39 10.01 18.93
N PRO A 104 -11.83 10.90 18.04
CA PRO A 104 -11.88 10.59 16.60
C PRO A 104 -10.50 10.50 15.94
N PHE A 105 -9.54 11.30 16.42
CA PHE A 105 -8.20 11.35 15.84
C PHE A 105 -7.30 10.22 16.36
N ASP A 106 -7.36 9.93 17.66
CA ASP A 106 -6.67 8.79 18.28
C ASP A 106 -7.24 7.46 17.78
N LEU A 107 -8.53 7.41 17.41
CA LEU A 107 -9.15 6.27 16.77
C LEU A 107 -8.67 6.12 15.30
N LEU A 108 -8.40 7.24 14.62
CA LEU A 108 -7.89 7.25 13.24
C LEU A 108 -6.44 6.78 13.14
N PHE A 109 -5.61 7.31 14.03
CA PHE A 109 -4.15 7.14 14.01
C PHE A 109 -3.61 6.47 15.26
N GLY A 110 -4.40 6.45 16.37
CA GLY A 110 -4.03 5.99 17.69
C GLY A 110 -4.58 4.62 18.07
N GLY A 111 -4.96 3.78 17.09
CA GLY A 111 -5.59 2.49 17.35
C GLY A 111 -5.18 1.86 18.66
N LEU A 112 -5.98 1.04 19.27
CA LEU A 112 -5.86 0.30 20.56
C LEU A 112 -4.47 0.12 21.22
N GLY A 113 -3.40 0.61 20.58
CA GLY A 113 -2.00 0.51 21.03
C GLY A 113 -1.51 1.57 22.02
N SER A 114 -2.29 2.64 22.31
CA SER A 114 -1.92 3.63 23.34
C SER A 114 -2.08 3.10 24.78
N LEU A 115 -2.44 1.84 24.95
CA LEU A 115 -2.76 1.22 26.23
C LEU A 115 -1.59 0.45 26.88
N SER A 116 -0.41 0.46 26.30
CA SER A 116 0.72 -0.28 26.87
C SER A 116 1.68 0.61 27.67
N GLY A 117 1.34 0.90 28.90
CA GLY A 117 2.18 1.67 29.81
C GLY A 117 2.09 1.34 31.30
N GLY A 118 1.35 0.30 31.69
CA GLY A 118 1.23 -0.02 33.10
C GLY A 118 0.84 -1.45 33.42
N ASN A 119 1.63 -2.13 34.23
CA ASN A 119 1.44 -3.52 34.65
C ASN A 119 0.51 -3.66 35.87
N SER A 120 -0.47 -2.79 36.12
CA SER A 120 -1.37 -2.96 37.25
C SER A 120 -2.64 -3.75 36.86
N PRO A 121 -3.15 -4.67 37.72
CA PRO A 121 -4.38 -5.39 37.45
C PRO A 121 -5.59 -4.48 37.18
N ALA A 122 -5.64 -3.30 37.81
CA ALA A 122 -6.69 -2.31 37.59
C ALA A 122 -6.64 -1.69 36.18
N GLN A 123 -5.43 -1.50 35.64
CA GLN A 123 -5.25 -1.04 34.26
C GLN A 123 -5.63 -2.10 33.23
N LEU A 124 -5.30 -3.36 33.48
CA LEU A 124 -5.73 -4.46 32.61
C LEU A 124 -7.25 -4.58 32.55
N TRP A 125 -7.96 -4.34 33.66
CA TRP A 125 -9.43 -4.32 33.69
C TRP A 125 -10.03 -3.11 32.95
N THR A 126 -9.45 -1.90 33.13
CA THR A 126 -9.89 -0.72 32.39
C THR A 126 -9.61 -0.86 30.91
N ASP A 127 -8.47 -1.42 30.52
CA ASP A 127 -8.09 -1.64 29.14
C ASP A 127 -8.99 -2.69 28.47
N ALA A 128 -9.28 -3.80 29.16
CA ALA A 128 -10.22 -4.83 28.70
C ALA A 128 -11.65 -4.28 28.55
N MET A 129 -12.12 -3.50 29.52
CA MET A 129 -13.44 -2.84 29.46
C MET A 129 -13.48 -1.78 28.35
N THR A 130 -12.45 -0.97 28.19
CA THR A 130 -12.37 0.05 27.13
C THR A 130 -12.32 -0.61 25.76
N SER A 131 -11.58 -1.70 25.61
CA SER A 131 -11.52 -2.48 24.36
C SER A 131 -12.88 -3.15 24.05
N PHE A 132 -13.56 -3.69 25.08
CA PHE A 132 -14.90 -4.25 24.94
C PHE A 132 -15.92 -3.19 24.52
N TRP A 133 -15.91 -2.01 25.15
CA TRP A 133 -16.79 -0.91 24.81
C TRP A 133 -16.45 -0.24 23.47
N ALA A 134 -15.16 -0.09 23.13
CA ALA A 134 -14.74 0.41 21.81
C ALA A 134 -15.21 -0.51 20.67
N GLY A 135 -15.19 -1.84 20.88
CA GLY A 135 -15.77 -2.80 19.95
C GLY A 135 -17.30 -2.81 19.90
N SER A 136 -17.96 -2.20 20.91
CA SER A 136 -19.42 -2.15 21.02
C SER A 136 -20.03 -0.87 20.45
N VAL A 137 -19.24 0.16 20.18
CA VAL A 137 -19.71 1.47 19.68
C VAL A 137 -19.33 1.61 18.22
N SER A 138 -20.31 1.69 17.34
CA SER A 138 -20.06 1.87 15.91
C SER A 138 -19.62 3.31 15.59
N PRO A 139 -18.90 3.53 14.48
CA PRO A 139 -18.53 4.88 14.01
C PRO A 139 -19.76 5.79 13.81
N TYR A 140 -20.91 5.21 13.53
CA TYR A 140 -22.17 5.94 13.38
C TYR A 140 -22.69 6.52 14.71
N GLN A 141 -22.27 5.95 15.83
CA GLN A 141 -22.62 6.41 17.19
C GLN A 141 -21.54 7.32 17.77
N SER A 142 -20.25 6.99 17.57
CA SER A 142 -19.11 7.75 18.12
C SER A 142 -18.81 9.04 17.35
N ASN A 143 -19.10 9.07 16.05
CA ASN A 143 -18.90 10.25 15.17
C ASN A 143 -20.20 10.58 14.39
N PRO A 144 -21.26 11.08 15.07
CA PRO A 144 -22.56 11.32 14.44
C PRO A 144 -22.51 12.42 13.36
N PHE A 145 -21.54 13.31 13.41
CA PHE A 145 -21.37 14.41 12.45
C PHE A 145 -20.42 14.09 11.31
N ASP A 146 -19.88 12.87 11.26
CA ASP A 146 -18.93 12.40 10.24
C ASP A 146 -17.73 13.36 10.04
N ILE A 147 -17.17 13.84 11.15
CA ILE A 147 -16.02 14.74 11.11
C ILE A 147 -14.80 13.94 10.72
N ASN A 148 -14.23 14.29 9.57
CA ASN A 148 -13.01 13.67 9.04
C ASN A 148 -11.96 14.73 8.67
N PRO A 149 -10.99 15.03 9.56
CA PRO A 149 -9.95 16.03 9.29
C PRO A 149 -9.07 15.66 8.10
N LEU A 150 -8.84 14.37 7.86
CA LEU A 150 -8.00 13.89 6.76
C LEU A 150 -8.64 14.16 5.39
N MET A 151 -9.98 14.11 5.30
CA MET A 151 -10.70 14.48 4.06
C MET A 151 -10.42 15.93 3.67
N LYS A 152 -10.60 16.87 4.63
CA LYS A 152 -10.33 18.30 4.40
C LYS A 152 -8.87 18.55 4.06
N PHE A 153 -7.97 17.82 4.72
CA PHE A 153 -6.55 17.90 4.42
C PHE A 153 -6.26 17.47 3.00
N LEU A 154 -6.75 16.30 2.56
CA LEU A 154 -6.59 15.81 1.19
C LEU A 154 -7.12 16.80 0.15
N GLU A 155 -8.31 17.35 0.36
CA GLU A 155 -8.91 18.34 -0.53
C GLU A 155 -8.09 19.62 -0.62
N SER A 156 -7.41 20.00 0.46
CA SER A 156 -6.53 21.18 0.47
C SER A 156 -5.18 20.95 -0.20
N GLN A 157 -4.70 19.70 -0.26
CA GLN A 157 -3.37 19.36 -0.75
C GLN A 157 -3.37 18.87 -2.21
N ILE A 158 -4.44 18.23 -2.66
CA ILE A 158 -4.48 17.55 -3.95
C ILE A 158 -5.55 18.19 -4.85
N ASP A 159 -5.13 18.68 -5.99
CA ASP A 159 -6.02 19.13 -7.07
C ASP A 159 -6.42 17.89 -7.90
N PHE A 160 -7.56 17.30 -7.55
CA PHE A 160 -8.05 16.08 -8.19
C PHE A 160 -8.52 16.31 -9.63
N GLU A 161 -8.97 17.51 -9.99
CA GLU A 161 -9.34 17.85 -11.38
C GLU A 161 -8.09 17.86 -12.27
N ARG A 162 -7.03 18.49 -11.82
CA ARG A 162 -5.73 18.47 -12.49
C ARG A 162 -5.18 17.06 -12.61
N LEU A 163 -5.26 16.29 -11.54
CA LEU A 163 -4.80 14.90 -11.53
C LEU A 163 -5.57 14.04 -12.55
N ALA A 164 -6.89 14.20 -12.64
CA ALA A 164 -7.74 13.51 -13.62
C ALA A 164 -7.46 13.92 -15.07
N ALA A 165 -7.04 15.17 -15.29
CA ALA A 165 -6.69 15.70 -16.62
C ALA A 165 -5.25 15.31 -17.05
N HIS A 166 -4.38 14.97 -16.11
CA HIS A 166 -2.99 14.63 -16.39
C HIS A 166 -2.88 13.29 -17.14
N LYS A 167 -2.17 13.30 -18.30
CA LYS A 167 -2.01 12.12 -19.17
C LYS A 167 -0.72 11.34 -18.94
N GLY A 168 0.05 11.72 -17.93
CA GLY A 168 1.31 11.04 -17.59
C GLY A 168 1.08 9.75 -16.80
N THR A 169 1.47 9.75 -15.55
CA THR A 169 1.33 8.61 -14.65
C THR A 169 -0.15 8.31 -14.34
N ARG A 170 -0.58 7.08 -14.59
CA ARG A 170 -1.95 6.62 -14.25
C ARG A 170 -2.03 6.24 -12.79
N VAL A 171 -3.09 6.64 -12.11
CA VAL A 171 -3.33 6.30 -10.69
C VAL A 171 -4.58 5.46 -10.55
N PHE A 172 -4.45 4.38 -9.78
CA PHE A 172 -5.51 3.43 -9.44
C PHE A 172 -5.62 3.35 -7.92
N VAL A 173 -6.72 3.80 -7.37
CA VAL A 173 -7.02 3.73 -5.94
C VAL A 173 -8.04 2.64 -5.70
N VAL A 174 -7.76 1.76 -4.74
CA VAL A 174 -8.59 0.58 -4.46
C VAL A 174 -9.38 0.78 -3.19
N ALA A 175 -10.69 0.53 -3.23
CA ALA A 175 -11.55 0.44 -2.06
C ALA A 175 -12.39 -0.84 -2.10
N THR A 176 -12.94 -1.26 -0.96
CA THR A 176 -13.80 -2.44 -0.85
C THR A 176 -15.26 -2.03 -0.83
N CYS A 177 -16.04 -2.45 -1.82
CA CYS A 177 -17.48 -2.23 -1.83
C CYS A 177 -18.14 -3.04 -0.71
N VAL A 178 -18.83 -2.37 0.23
CA VAL A 178 -19.43 -2.99 1.41
C VAL A 178 -20.51 -3.99 1.03
N GLN A 179 -21.32 -3.67 0.02
CA GLN A 179 -22.45 -4.51 -0.38
C GLN A 179 -22.02 -5.83 -1.03
N THR A 180 -20.84 -5.85 -1.68
CA THR A 180 -20.40 -7.01 -2.48
C THR A 180 -19.13 -7.68 -1.98
N GLY A 181 -18.35 -7.02 -1.12
CA GLY A 181 -17.01 -7.43 -0.70
C GLY A 181 -15.95 -7.37 -1.81
N LYS A 182 -16.29 -6.84 -2.98
CA LYS A 182 -15.38 -6.79 -4.14
C LYS A 182 -14.52 -5.53 -4.10
N ALA A 183 -13.31 -5.65 -4.67
CA ALA A 183 -12.47 -4.49 -4.94
C ALA A 183 -13.11 -3.61 -6.01
N GLU A 184 -13.19 -2.32 -5.73
CA GLU A 184 -13.50 -1.26 -6.69
C GLU A 184 -12.25 -0.44 -6.95
N VAL A 185 -11.98 -0.15 -8.22
CA VAL A 185 -10.81 0.61 -8.65
C VAL A 185 -11.25 1.97 -9.16
N PHE A 186 -10.81 3.01 -8.47
CA PHE A 186 -11.05 4.41 -8.86
C PHE A 186 -9.86 4.97 -9.63
N SER A 187 -10.10 5.50 -10.81
CA SER A 187 -9.07 6.09 -11.66
C SER A 187 -9.66 7.18 -12.58
N GLY A 188 -8.80 8.01 -13.18
CA GLY A 188 -9.20 9.08 -14.07
C GLY A 188 -10.21 10.02 -13.39
N LYS A 189 -11.38 10.26 -14.01
CA LYS A 189 -12.43 11.16 -13.47
C LYS A 189 -13.07 10.67 -12.17
N ARG A 190 -13.02 9.36 -11.88
CA ARG A 190 -13.55 8.78 -10.63
C ARG A 190 -12.53 8.86 -9.47
N LEU A 191 -11.30 9.32 -9.74
CA LEU A 191 -10.29 9.54 -8.72
C LEU A 191 -10.56 10.88 -8.02
N THR A 192 -11.14 10.81 -6.84
CA THR A 192 -11.57 11.97 -6.03
C THR A 192 -11.03 11.84 -4.60
N ALA A 193 -11.11 12.90 -3.79
CA ALA A 193 -10.79 12.84 -2.37
C ALA A 193 -11.62 11.76 -1.67
N SER A 194 -12.92 11.63 -2.00
CA SER A 194 -13.79 10.59 -1.46
C SER A 194 -13.30 9.18 -1.83
N ALA A 195 -12.78 8.97 -3.05
CA ALA A 195 -12.22 7.67 -3.43
C ALA A 195 -10.96 7.31 -2.62
N VAL A 196 -10.08 8.28 -2.38
CA VAL A 196 -8.88 8.08 -1.53
C VAL A 196 -9.30 7.81 -0.08
N MET A 197 -10.28 8.54 0.44
CA MET A 197 -10.82 8.30 1.78
C MET A 197 -11.53 6.96 1.91
N ALA A 198 -12.27 6.53 0.89
CA ALA A 198 -12.86 5.19 0.83
C ALA A 198 -11.79 4.10 0.94
N SER A 199 -10.67 4.30 0.23
CA SER A 199 -9.51 3.39 0.28
C SER A 199 -8.85 3.29 1.65
N ALA A 200 -9.02 4.29 2.52
CA ALA A 200 -8.46 4.35 3.88
C ALA A 200 -9.54 4.26 4.98
N CYS A 201 -10.77 3.91 4.63
CA CYS A 201 -11.91 3.87 5.53
C CYS A 201 -11.96 2.56 6.30
N LEU A 202 -11.27 2.49 7.46
CA LEU A 202 -11.35 1.34 8.36
C LEU A 202 -12.76 1.22 8.99
N PRO A 203 -13.42 0.05 8.90
CA PRO A 203 -14.84 -0.12 9.29
C PRO A 203 -15.18 0.23 10.74
N MET A 204 -14.23 0.00 11.65
CA MET A 204 -14.44 0.24 13.09
C MET A 204 -14.08 1.68 13.52
N VAL A 205 -13.51 2.48 12.58
CA VAL A 205 -13.01 3.83 12.85
C VAL A 205 -13.89 4.88 12.18
N PHE A 206 -14.31 4.62 10.94
CA PHE A 206 -15.04 5.56 10.11
C PHE A 206 -16.38 5.00 9.63
N ARG A 207 -17.31 5.91 9.36
CA ARG A 207 -18.49 5.58 8.57
C ARG A 207 -18.05 5.17 7.16
N ALA A 208 -18.77 4.23 6.55
CA ALA A 208 -18.53 3.87 5.16
C ALA A 208 -18.67 5.10 4.25
N VAL A 209 -17.73 5.28 3.35
CA VAL A 209 -17.77 6.39 2.39
C VAL A 209 -18.75 6.06 1.27
N GLU A 210 -19.72 6.94 1.03
CA GLU A 210 -20.67 6.78 -0.07
C GLU A 210 -20.13 7.44 -1.34
N ILE A 211 -20.09 6.68 -2.44
CA ILE A 211 -19.74 7.16 -3.79
C ILE A 211 -20.72 6.54 -4.79
N GLU A 212 -21.42 7.37 -5.54
CA GLU A 212 -22.35 6.92 -6.60
C GLU A 212 -23.42 5.94 -6.09
N GLY A 213 -23.91 6.11 -4.83
CA GLY A 213 -24.93 5.25 -4.20
C GLY A 213 -24.41 3.93 -3.66
N HIS A 214 -23.12 3.69 -3.68
CA HIS A 214 -22.47 2.54 -3.07
C HIS A 214 -21.61 2.95 -1.87
N HIS A 215 -21.45 2.04 -0.91
CA HIS A 215 -20.68 2.29 0.30
C HIS A 215 -19.34 1.53 0.24
N TYR A 216 -18.29 2.17 0.72
CA TYR A 216 -16.93 1.64 0.61
C TYR A 216 -16.19 1.68 1.95
N TRP A 217 -15.40 0.65 2.17
CA TRP A 217 -14.41 0.52 3.22
C TRP A 217 -12.99 0.43 2.63
N ASP A 218 -11.99 0.40 3.53
CA ASP A 218 -10.58 0.28 3.18
C ASP A 218 -10.34 -0.82 2.14
N GLY A 219 -9.56 -0.48 1.13
CA GLY A 219 -9.21 -1.40 0.06
C GLY A 219 -8.39 -2.59 0.53
N GLY A 220 -7.76 -2.50 1.70
CA GLY A 220 -6.96 -3.57 2.29
C GLY A 220 -7.70 -4.89 2.44
N TYR A 221 -9.02 -4.87 2.51
CA TYR A 221 -9.85 -6.07 2.61
C TYR A 221 -10.03 -6.82 1.28
N SER A 222 -9.87 -6.16 0.14
CA SER A 222 -10.13 -6.77 -1.19
C SER A 222 -9.01 -6.60 -2.21
N GLY A 223 -8.05 -5.67 -1.98
CA GLY A 223 -6.91 -5.45 -2.86
C GLY A 223 -5.85 -4.58 -2.19
N ASN A 224 -4.76 -5.15 -1.68
CA ASN A 224 -3.72 -4.41 -0.96
C ASN A 224 -2.30 -4.64 -1.52
N PRO A 225 -1.93 -3.96 -2.61
CA PRO A 225 -2.77 -3.28 -3.57
C PRO A 225 -3.37 -4.24 -4.59
N ALA A 226 -4.34 -3.80 -5.40
CA ALA A 226 -4.72 -4.53 -6.59
C ALA A 226 -3.65 -4.33 -7.68
N ILE A 227 -3.10 -5.42 -8.22
CA ILE A 227 -2.07 -5.38 -9.28
C ILE A 227 -2.70 -5.44 -10.67
N HIS A 228 -3.87 -6.08 -10.79
CA HIS A 228 -4.54 -6.28 -12.09
C HIS A 228 -4.77 -5.00 -12.90
N PRO A 229 -5.04 -3.78 -12.33
CA PRO A 229 -5.18 -2.60 -13.16
C PRO A 229 -3.89 -2.23 -13.90
N LEU A 230 -2.74 -2.45 -13.25
CA LEU A 230 -1.42 -2.22 -13.85
C LEU A 230 -1.17 -3.20 -15.00
N ILE A 231 -1.62 -4.45 -14.86
CA ILE A 231 -1.47 -5.48 -15.90
C ILE A 231 -2.33 -5.14 -17.12
N TYR A 232 -3.58 -4.71 -16.89
CA TYR A 232 -4.55 -4.52 -17.98
C TYR A 232 -4.49 -3.15 -18.64
N GLN A 233 -4.06 -2.12 -17.91
CA GLN A 233 -4.16 -0.73 -18.38
C GLN A 233 -2.83 -0.04 -18.61
N CYS A 234 -1.69 -0.64 -18.25
CA CYS A 234 -0.35 -0.11 -18.48
C CYS A 234 0.41 -0.98 -19.48
N GLU A 235 1.42 -0.42 -20.14
CA GLU A 235 2.23 -1.12 -21.14
C GLU A 235 3.41 -1.86 -20.51
N SER A 236 4.06 -1.26 -19.52
CA SER A 236 5.22 -1.87 -18.86
C SER A 236 4.88 -3.22 -18.24
N ARG A 237 5.82 -4.17 -18.38
CA ARG A 237 5.75 -5.49 -17.75
C ARG A 237 6.24 -5.49 -16.30
N ASP A 238 7.04 -4.47 -15.96
CA ASP A 238 7.67 -4.38 -14.64
C ASP A 238 6.69 -3.82 -13.63
N VAL A 239 6.46 -4.56 -12.54
CA VAL A 239 5.65 -4.12 -11.40
C VAL A 239 6.51 -4.19 -10.15
N LEU A 240 6.80 -3.03 -9.57
CA LEU A 240 7.52 -2.90 -8.31
C LEU A 240 6.52 -2.78 -7.16
N LEU A 241 6.44 -3.82 -6.35
CA LEU A 241 5.66 -3.85 -5.12
C LEU A 241 6.45 -3.20 -3.98
N VAL A 242 5.85 -2.20 -3.34
CA VAL A 242 6.31 -1.70 -2.04
C VAL A 242 5.49 -2.38 -0.96
N GLN A 243 6.11 -3.32 -0.25
CA GLN A 243 5.45 -4.18 0.71
C GLN A 243 5.67 -3.70 2.14
N LEU A 244 4.57 -3.48 2.86
CA LEU A 244 4.55 -3.00 4.25
C LEU A 244 4.12 -4.09 5.25
N ASN A 245 3.35 -5.07 4.78
CA ASN A 245 2.79 -6.10 5.64
C ASN A 245 3.55 -7.41 5.42
N PRO A 246 4.18 -7.98 6.45
CA PRO A 246 4.93 -9.22 6.30
C PRO A 246 4.00 -10.39 5.98
N ILE A 247 4.43 -11.25 5.07
CA ILE A 247 3.73 -12.49 4.75
C ILE A 247 3.96 -13.52 5.86
N LYS A 248 5.21 -13.62 6.32
CA LYS A 248 5.63 -14.61 7.31
C LYS A 248 5.87 -13.95 8.66
N ARG A 249 5.51 -14.63 9.73
CA ARG A 249 5.90 -14.34 11.12
C ARG A 249 6.42 -15.62 11.72
N ASP A 250 7.62 -15.60 12.27
CA ASP A 250 8.22 -16.78 12.89
C ASP A 250 7.63 -17.05 14.28
N LYS A 251 7.16 -15.99 14.96
CA LYS A 251 6.61 -16.05 16.31
C LYS A 251 5.10 -16.26 16.27
N LEU A 252 4.60 -17.25 17.01
CA LEU A 252 3.16 -17.42 17.19
C LEU A 252 2.62 -16.28 18.07
N PRO A 253 1.59 -15.53 17.63
CA PRO A 253 0.96 -14.52 18.46
C PRO A 253 0.19 -15.17 19.60
N THR A 254 0.37 -14.68 20.82
CA THR A 254 -0.22 -15.24 22.04
C THR A 254 -1.05 -14.24 22.82
N SER A 255 -0.74 -12.94 22.73
CA SER A 255 -1.57 -11.89 23.32
C SER A 255 -2.72 -11.49 22.39
N ALA A 256 -3.80 -10.93 22.93
CA ALA A 256 -4.94 -10.47 22.17
C ALA A 256 -4.53 -9.43 21.10
N ALA A 257 -3.63 -8.51 21.45
CA ALA A 257 -3.11 -7.51 20.52
C ALA A 257 -2.34 -8.16 19.35
N GLU A 258 -1.38 -9.05 19.64
CA GLU A 258 -0.63 -9.77 18.61
C GLU A 258 -1.53 -10.62 17.70
N ILE A 259 -2.58 -11.24 18.24
CA ILE A 259 -3.56 -12.02 17.47
C ILE A 259 -4.35 -11.10 16.54
N MET A 260 -4.82 -9.95 17.01
CA MET A 260 -5.53 -8.96 16.19
C MET A 260 -4.62 -8.41 15.09
N ASP A 261 -3.39 -8.08 15.41
CA ASP A 261 -2.39 -7.61 14.47
C ASP A 261 -2.14 -8.64 13.36
N ARG A 262 -1.92 -9.90 13.76
CA ARG A 262 -1.70 -10.97 12.79
C ARG A 262 -2.93 -11.26 11.93
N THR A 263 -4.12 -11.20 12.49
CA THR A 263 -5.37 -11.36 11.76
C THR A 263 -5.52 -10.26 10.70
N SER A 264 -5.19 -9.02 11.05
CA SER A 264 -5.19 -7.89 10.10
C SER A 264 -4.17 -8.08 8.99
N GLU A 265 -2.93 -8.50 9.31
CA GLU A 265 -1.89 -8.79 8.31
C GLU A 265 -2.32 -9.91 7.34
N ILE A 266 -2.89 -11.01 7.85
CA ILE A 266 -3.39 -12.12 7.04
C ILE A 266 -4.50 -11.64 6.11
N THR A 267 -5.45 -10.87 6.64
CA THR A 267 -6.56 -10.34 5.86
C THR A 267 -6.07 -9.42 4.75
N PHE A 268 -5.16 -8.51 5.06
CA PHE A 268 -4.63 -7.52 4.11
C PHE A 268 -3.66 -8.11 3.08
N ASN A 269 -3.06 -9.25 3.36
CA ASN A 269 -2.22 -9.97 2.41
C ASN A 269 -2.99 -10.99 1.57
N GLY A 270 -4.22 -11.37 1.95
CA GLY A 270 -4.98 -12.41 1.29
C GLY A 270 -5.21 -12.13 -0.20
N ALA A 271 -5.63 -10.91 -0.54
CA ALA A 271 -5.82 -10.49 -1.92
C ALA A 271 -4.50 -10.46 -2.71
N LEU A 272 -3.42 -9.94 -2.10
CA LEU A 272 -2.09 -9.93 -2.74
C LEU A 272 -1.61 -11.35 -3.07
N ILE A 273 -1.74 -12.30 -2.15
CA ILE A 273 -1.38 -13.70 -2.38
C ILE A 273 -2.20 -14.31 -3.52
N ALA A 274 -3.50 -13.99 -3.61
CA ALA A 274 -4.35 -14.44 -4.70
C ALA A 274 -3.91 -13.87 -6.05
N GLU A 275 -3.57 -12.59 -6.13
CA GLU A 275 -3.02 -11.98 -7.35
C GLU A 275 -1.65 -12.55 -7.74
N MET A 276 -0.76 -12.77 -6.78
CA MET A 276 0.54 -13.43 -7.03
C MET A 276 0.36 -14.84 -7.59
N ARG A 277 -0.63 -15.59 -7.08
CA ARG A 277 -0.97 -16.93 -7.62
C ARG A 277 -1.47 -16.84 -9.06
N ALA A 278 -2.32 -15.87 -9.38
CA ALA A 278 -2.80 -15.66 -10.74
C ALA A 278 -1.64 -15.29 -11.70
N ILE A 279 -0.76 -14.39 -11.28
CA ILE A 279 0.45 -14.02 -12.05
C ILE A 279 1.34 -15.24 -12.28
N ALA A 280 1.65 -16.01 -11.24
CA ALA A 280 2.47 -17.24 -11.36
C ALA A 280 1.84 -18.26 -12.29
N PHE A 281 0.50 -18.40 -12.26
CA PHE A 281 -0.22 -19.31 -13.16
C PHE A 281 -0.08 -18.89 -14.62
N VAL A 282 -0.28 -17.62 -14.94
CA VAL A 282 -0.11 -17.09 -16.31
C VAL A 282 1.33 -17.23 -16.78
N LYS A 283 2.32 -16.89 -15.93
CA LYS A 283 3.75 -17.05 -16.24
C LYS A 283 4.10 -18.51 -16.59
N ARG A 284 3.57 -19.46 -15.85
CA ARG A 284 3.77 -20.90 -16.13
C ARG A 284 3.17 -21.30 -17.48
N LEU A 285 1.95 -20.86 -17.80
CA LEU A 285 1.31 -21.16 -19.07
C LEU A 285 2.06 -20.53 -20.25
N LEU A 286 2.62 -19.34 -20.08
CA LEU A 286 3.49 -18.70 -21.08
C LEU A 286 4.79 -19.49 -21.27
N ALA A 287 5.44 -19.91 -20.18
CA ALA A 287 6.66 -20.72 -20.22
C ALA A 287 6.45 -22.09 -20.90
N ASP A 288 5.28 -22.71 -20.66
CA ASP A 288 4.87 -23.97 -21.29
C ASP A 288 4.42 -23.80 -22.76
N GLY A 289 4.43 -22.58 -23.31
CA GLY A 289 3.95 -22.29 -24.67
C GLY A 289 2.43 -22.48 -24.87
N LYS A 290 1.65 -22.51 -23.78
CA LYS A 290 0.18 -22.68 -23.81
C LYS A 290 -0.58 -21.37 -23.99
N LEU A 291 0.06 -20.23 -23.80
CA LEU A 291 -0.47 -18.90 -24.06
C LEU A 291 0.42 -18.16 -25.06
N ASP A 292 -0.21 -17.35 -25.90
CA ASP A 292 0.47 -16.50 -26.87
C ASP A 292 1.10 -15.28 -26.15
N PRO A 293 2.44 -15.12 -26.17
CA PRO A 293 3.11 -13.98 -25.51
C PRO A 293 2.79 -12.63 -26.15
N ALA A 294 2.24 -12.60 -27.37
CA ALA A 294 1.77 -11.36 -27.98
C ALA A 294 0.44 -10.87 -27.39
N ARG A 295 -0.35 -11.77 -26.78
CA ARG A 295 -1.66 -11.47 -26.21
C ARG A 295 -1.67 -11.41 -24.69
N TYR A 296 -0.75 -12.09 -24.04
CA TYR A 296 -0.66 -12.22 -22.59
C TYR A 296 0.65 -11.65 -22.07
N LYS A 297 0.55 -10.68 -21.16
CA LYS A 297 1.70 -10.00 -20.59
C LYS A 297 2.47 -10.93 -19.65
N ASN A 298 3.75 -11.13 -19.91
CA ASN A 298 4.67 -11.76 -18.96
C ASN A 298 5.13 -10.72 -17.94
N VAL A 299 4.42 -10.61 -16.82
CA VAL A 299 4.68 -9.62 -15.77
C VAL A 299 5.99 -9.96 -15.05
N LEU A 300 6.83 -8.96 -14.85
CA LEU A 300 8.07 -9.05 -14.08
C LEU A 300 7.86 -8.42 -12.71
N MET A 301 7.87 -9.26 -11.67
CA MET A 301 7.61 -8.82 -10.31
C MET A 301 8.89 -8.46 -9.57
N HIS A 302 8.86 -7.27 -8.98
CA HIS A 302 9.93 -6.75 -8.13
C HIS A 302 9.34 -6.40 -6.77
N ARG A 303 10.17 -6.38 -5.71
CA ARG A 303 9.72 -6.00 -4.36
C ARG A 303 10.79 -5.20 -3.64
N ILE A 304 10.35 -4.13 -3.00
CA ILE A 304 11.07 -3.44 -1.94
C ILE A 304 10.25 -3.58 -0.66
N ASP A 305 10.86 -4.06 0.38
CA ASP A 305 10.33 -4.16 1.74
C ASP A 305 11.37 -3.66 2.74
N GLY A 306 10.95 -3.43 3.97
CA GLY A 306 11.84 -2.96 5.04
C GLY A 306 12.58 -4.08 5.76
N GLY A 307 12.41 -5.34 5.31
CA GLY A 307 13.01 -6.51 5.94
C GLY A 307 12.68 -6.62 7.43
N GLU A 308 13.62 -7.22 8.18
CA GLU A 308 13.49 -7.42 9.63
C GLU A 308 13.26 -6.11 10.40
N VAL A 309 13.88 -5.00 9.95
CA VAL A 309 13.73 -3.69 10.61
C VAL A 309 12.29 -3.20 10.59
N LEU A 310 11.59 -3.33 9.46
CA LEU A 310 10.18 -2.94 9.37
C LEU A 310 9.28 -3.93 10.14
N GLU A 311 9.67 -5.19 10.21
CA GLU A 311 8.95 -6.24 10.93
C GLU A 311 9.03 -6.09 12.46
N GLU A 312 10.06 -5.43 12.98
CA GLU A 312 10.20 -5.12 14.42
C GLU A 312 9.18 -4.07 14.90
N TYR A 313 8.67 -3.23 13.98
CA TYR A 313 7.61 -2.28 14.33
C TYR A 313 6.28 -3.02 14.54
N HIS A 314 5.70 -2.84 15.73
CA HIS A 314 4.39 -3.38 16.07
C HIS A 314 3.30 -2.76 15.18
N ALA A 315 2.23 -3.49 14.91
CA ALA A 315 1.12 -2.98 14.11
C ALA A 315 0.44 -1.76 14.76
N SER A 316 0.51 -1.62 16.09
CA SER A 316 0.08 -0.41 16.81
C SER A 316 0.77 0.86 16.34
N THR A 317 2.01 0.77 15.83
CA THR A 317 2.72 1.94 15.28
C THR A 317 2.16 2.40 13.93
N LYS A 318 1.34 1.59 13.25
CA LYS A 318 0.65 1.97 12.00
C LYS A 318 -0.32 3.13 12.18
N SER A 319 -0.73 3.41 13.40
CA SER A 319 -1.62 4.51 13.75
C SER A 319 -0.93 5.69 14.43
N SER A 320 0.40 5.64 14.56
CA SER A 320 1.18 6.70 15.21
C SER A 320 1.40 7.87 14.26
N THR A 321 1.19 9.10 14.75
CA THR A 321 1.56 10.35 14.08
C THR A 321 2.86 10.96 14.64
N ASP A 322 3.64 10.18 15.38
CA ASP A 322 4.95 10.61 15.88
C ASP A 322 5.89 10.96 14.71
N GLY A 323 6.26 12.22 14.62
CA GLY A 323 7.15 12.72 13.56
C GLY A 323 8.51 12.02 13.53
N LYS A 324 9.04 11.58 14.68
CA LYS A 324 10.31 10.80 14.73
C LYS A 324 10.16 9.45 14.07
N LEU A 325 9.06 8.76 14.35
CA LEU A 325 8.75 7.48 13.72
C LEU A 325 8.55 7.63 12.20
N ILE A 326 7.77 8.62 11.78
CA ILE A 326 7.50 8.90 10.36
C ILE A 326 8.81 9.17 9.61
N LEU A 327 9.70 10.01 10.16
CA LEU A 327 10.99 10.29 9.54
C LEU A 327 11.93 9.07 9.54
N ALA A 328 11.94 8.27 10.60
CA ALA A 328 12.73 7.04 10.66
C ALA A 328 12.28 6.02 9.61
N LEU A 329 10.97 5.86 9.41
CA LEU A 329 10.40 4.99 8.37
C LEU A 329 10.74 5.49 6.97
N ARG A 330 10.66 6.81 6.72
CA ARG A 330 11.09 7.41 5.45
C ARG A 330 12.55 7.09 5.18
N ASP A 331 13.44 7.34 6.15
CA ASP A 331 14.88 7.14 5.98
C ASP A 331 15.21 5.66 5.73
N LEU A 332 14.51 4.74 6.40
CA LEU A 332 14.59 3.31 6.11
C LEU A 332 14.17 3.00 4.66
N GLY A 333 13.09 3.60 4.17
CA GLY A 333 12.62 3.44 2.79
C GLY A 333 13.65 3.92 1.76
N ILE A 334 14.28 5.07 2.01
CA ILE A 334 15.37 5.59 1.18
C ILE A 334 16.53 4.60 1.13
N GLN A 335 17.00 4.15 2.30
CA GLN A 335 18.13 3.23 2.40
C GLN A 335 17.87 1.90 1.69
N CYS A 336 16.71 1.29 1.94
CA CYS A 336 16.32 0.04 1.29
C CYS A 336 16.26 0.19 -0.24
N THR A 337 15.73 1.31 -0.73
CA THR A 337 15.63 1.56 -2.18
C THR A 337 16.98 1.75 -2.83
N GLN A 338 17.87 2.52 -2.24
CA GLN A 338 19.24 2.73 -2.75
C GLN A 338 20.00 1.41 -2.84
N GLN A 339 19.91 0.57 -1.80
CA GLN A 339 20.52 -0.76 -1.79
C GLN A 339 19.90 -1.67 -2.85
N TRP A 340 18.58 -1.63 -2.99
CA TRP A 340 17.84 -2.43 -3.97
C TRP A 340 18.20 -2.04 -5.40
N LEU A 341 18.22 -0.74 -5.71
CA LEU A 341 18.61 -0.23 -7.02
C LEU A 341 20.06 -0.60 -7.39
N GLY A 342 20.98 -0.52 -6.43
CA GLY A 342 22.36 -0.93 -6.63
C GLY A 342 22.51 -2.40 -7.07
N LYS A 343 21.62 -3.27 -6.62
CA LYS A 343 21.66 -4.71 -6.91
C LYS A 343 20.80 -5.10 -8.12
N HIS A 344 19.62 -4.46 -8.28
CA HIS A 344 18.53 -4.99 -9.11
C HIS A 344 18.11 -4.08 -10.26
N TYR A 345 18.64 -2.86 -10.40
CA TYR A 345 18.25 -1.95 -11.47
C TYR A 345 18.29 -2.60 -12.86
N LYS A 346 19.33 -3.41 -13.14
CA LYS A 346 19.51 -4.09 -14.42
C LYS A 346 18.50 -5.20 -14.67
N SER A 347 17.73 -5.61 -13.67
CA SER A 347 16.67 -6.63 -13.79
C SER A 347 15.40 -6.07 -14.44
N PHE A 348 15.19 -4.76 -14.40
CA PHE A 348 14.04 -4.14 -15.05
C PHE A 348 14.01 -4.44 -16.55
N GLY A 349 12.86 -4.90 -17.03
CA GLY A 349 12.65 -5.33 -18.43
C GLY A 349 13.25 -6.69 -18.77
N VAL A 350 13.96 -7.34 -17.84
CA VAL A 350 14.73 -8.58 -18.09
C VAL A 350 14.19 -9.77 -17.28
N ALA A 351 14.13 -9.64 -15.96
CA ALA A 351 13.79 -10.75 -15.08
C ALA A 351 13.14 -10.28 -13.77
N ASP A 352 12.35 -11.16 -13.16
CA ASP A 352 11.85 -10.95 -11.80
C ASP A 352 12.99 -10.83 -10.79
N THR A 353 12.78 -10.02 -9.75
CA THR A 353 13.63 -10.01 -8.55
C THR A 353 12.95 -10.73 -7.37
N VAL A 354 11.72 -11.18 -7.56
CA VAL A 354 10.91 -11.93 -6.60
C VAL A 354 10.70 -13.35 -7.10
N ASN A 355 10.91 -14.33 -6.26
CA ASN A 355 10.46 -15.70 -6.53
C ASN A 355 9.05 -15.87 -5.96
N ILE A 356 8.04 -15.69 -6.83
CA ILE A 356 6.62 -15.73 -6.41
C ILE A 356 6.28 -17.06 -5.74
N ALA A 357 6.75 -18.18 -6.28
CA ALA A 357 6.46 -19.50 -5.74
C ALA A 357 6.98 -19.63 -4.29
N ARG A 358 8.25 -19.28 -4.06
CA ARG A 358 8.88 -19.36 -2.75
C ARG A 358 8.31 -18.34 -1.76
N ASP A 359 8.13 -17.08 -2.21
CA ASP A 359 7.89 -15.96 -1.30
C ASP A 359 6.40 -15.77 -0.95
N TYR A 360 5.49 -16.27 -1.81
CA TYR A 360 4.04 -16.08 -1.64
C TYR A 360 3.21 -17.35 -1.70
N LEU A 361 3.69 -18.42 -2.35
CA LEU A 361 2.88 -19.60 -2.67
C LEU A 361 3.46 -20.89 -2.10
N ASP A 362 4.61 -20.84 -1.43
CA ASP A 362 5.26 -22.02 -0.89
C ASP A 362 4.32 -22.75 0.07
N ASP A 363 3.81 -23.88 -0.39
CA ASP A 363 2.94 -24.75 0.37
C ASP A 363 3.73 -26.00 0.75
N LEU A 364 4.15 -26.09 1.99
CA LEU A 364 4.87 -27.24 2.54
C LEU A 364 4.15 -28.58 2.36
N ARG A 365 2.88 -28.55 1.92
CA ARG A 365 2.05 -29.74 1.67
C ARG A 365 1.93 -30.09 0.18
N MET A 366 2.40 -29.24 -0.73
CA MET A 366 2.43 -29.57 -2.14
C MET A 366 3.57 -30.55 -2.40
N PRO A 367 3.31 -31.72 -2.98
CA PRO A 367 4.38 -32.64 -3.36
C PRO A 367 5.31 -31.91 -4.34
N VAL A 368 6.59 -31.89 -4.01
CA VAL A 368 7.63 -31.30 -4.87
C VAL A 368 7.51 -31.98 -6.23
N GLN A 369 7.50 -31.20 -7.29
CA GLN A 369 7.30 -31.66 -8.68
C GLN A 369 8.42 -32.60 -9.17
N GLU A 370 9.41 -32.94 -8.34
CA GLU A 370 10.48 -33.89 -8.64
C GLU A 370 9.99 -35.32 -8.88
N ALA A 371 8.79 -35.69 -8.38
CA ALA A 371 8.23 -37.02 -8.60
C ALA A 371 7.68 -37.26 -10.01
N ARG A 372 7.52 -36.27 -10.85
CA ARG A 372 6.99 -36.45 -12.23
C ARG A 372 8.04 -36.72 -13.30
N ASN A 373 9.30 -36.44 -13.01
CA ASN A 373 10.40 -36.67 -13.97
C ASN A 373 11.13 -38.02 -13.78
N GLY A 374 10.70 -38.85 -12.81
CA GLY A 374 11.35 -40.10 -12.45
C GLY A 374 10.64 -41.36 -12.89
N ALA A 375 9.51 -41.30 -13.57
CA ALA A 375 8.87 -42.49 -14.13
C ALA A 375 9.46 -42.84 -15.51
N SER A 376 10.55 -43.57 -15.52
CA SER A 376 10.99 -44.31 -16.71
C SER A 376 9.88 -45.22 -17.20
N PRO A 377 9.64 -45.32 -18.51
CA PRO A 377 8.64 -46.26 -19.04
C PRO A 377 9.07 -47.69 -18.72
N VAL A 378 8.24 -48.40 -17.99
CA VAL A 378 8.35 -49.85 -17.84
C VAL A 378 8.05 -50.43 -19.22
N THR A 379 9.05 -50.95 -19.87
CA THR A 379 8.89 -51.82 -21.04
C THR A 379 8.20 -53.13 -20.62
N PRO A 380 7.10 -53.54 -21.27
CA PRO A 380 6.53 -54.85 -21.04
C PRO A 380 7.42 -55.89 -21.71
N GLY A 381 7.92 -56.86 -20.93
CA GLY A 381 8.51 -58.12 -21.40
C GLY A 381 7.43 -59.18 -21.60
#